data_b461f40b3c6c1573792f063f5b6e0f9c
#
_entry.id   b461f40b3c6c1573792f063f5b6e0f9c
#
_cell.length_a   1.000
_cell.length_b   1.000
_cell.length_c   1.000
_cell.angle_alpha   90.00
_cell.angle_beta   90.00
_cell.angle_gamma   90.00
#
_symmetry.space_group_name_H-M   'P 1'
#
loop_
_entity.id
_entity.type
_entity.pdbx_description
1 polymer ?
#
loop_
_entity_poly.entity_id
_entity_poly.type
_entity_poly.pdbx_seq_one_letter_code
_entity_poly.pdbx_strand_id
1 'polypeptide(L)'
;MSSWYDAWADRYERWSTGSGGADVPFYVGLAAEADGPLVELAVGTGRVAIPVARATGRRVVGVDSSRAMLEQARAHAQEEGVELDLREGDVRELELDEPAALIYCPGRSLLHLPTWADRRRCFERVAASLRPGGRFAWNAFAFDHRLATELDGRHADTPLPHTNTYSVADNRVDIALDDGGTGSLWWATKNEWLGLLDVAGLRLEALYGGFAGEPLRDDSPEYVFVARR
;
A
#
# COMPACT_ATOMS: atom_id res chain seq x y z
N MET A 1 -6.32 12.14 4.97
CA MET A 1 -6.39 10.68 5.21
C MET A 1 -6.35 10.29 6.69
N SER A 2 -5.89 11.14 7.60
CA SER A 2 -5.52 10.78 8.98
C SER A 2 -6.66 10.32 9.90
N SER A 3 -7.85 10.91 9.87
CA SER A 3 -8.84 10.71 10.95
C SER A 3 -9.42 9.29 11.08
N TRP A 4 -9.49 8.54 9.98
CA TRP A 4 -10.03 7.18 10.01
C TRP A 4 -9.04 6.19 10.62
N TYR A 5 -7.77 6.24 10.18
CA TYR A 5 -6.73 5.37 10.68
C TYR A 5 -6.32 5.68 12.12
N ASP A 6 -6.41 6.94 12.57
CA ASP A 6 -6.16 7.30 13.98
C ASP A 6 -7.17 6.63 14.92
N ALA A 7 -8.45 6.57 14.52
CA ALA A 7 -9.48 5.87 15.28
C ALA A 7 -9.38 4.33 15.16
N TRP A 8 -8.61 3.84 14.20
CA TRP A 8 -8.56 2.44 13.80
C TRP A 8 -7.28 1.71 14.20
N ALA A 9 -6.25 2.43 14.62
CA ALA A 9 -4.93 1.88 14.91
C ALA A 9 -4.99 0.63 15.79
N ASP A 10 -5.75 0.66 16.89
CA ASP A 10 -5.89 -0.47 17.82
C ASP A 10 -6.61 -1.71 17.24
N ARG A 11 -7.30 -1.55 16.10
CA ARG A 11 -8.11 -2.60 15.45
C ARG A 11 -7.46 -3.11 14.17
N TYR A 12 -6.59 -2.31 13.59
CA TYR A 12 -5.90 -2.61 12.34
C TYR A 12 -5.09 -3.90 12.44
N GLU A 13 -4.49 -4.16 13.58
CA GLU A 13 -3.70 -5.36 13.80
C GLU A 13 -4.54 -6.64 13.69
N ARG A 14 -5.75 -6.65 14.24
CA ARG A 14 -6.69 -7.78 14.13
C ARG A 14 -7.15 -8.02 12.70
N TRP A 15 -7.26 -6.95 11.92
CA TRP A 15 -7.62 -7.03 10.51
C TRP A 15 -6.44 -7.46 9.63
N SER A 16 -5.25 -6.91 9.87
CA SER A 16 -4.06 -7.18 9.07
C SER A 16 -3.53 -8.60 9.26
N THR A 17 -3.65 -9.17 10.46
CA THR A 17 -3.31 -10.58 10.73
C THR A 17 -4.26 -11.56 10.03
N GLY A 18 -5.52 -11.16 9.81
CA GLY A 18 -6.51 -11.95 9.05
C GLY A 18 -6.30 -11.93 7.53
N SER A 19 -5.55 -10.98 6.99
CA SER A 19 -5.30 -10.86 5.54
C SER A 19 -4.16 -11.74 5.00
N GLY A 20 -3.60 -12.61 5.83
CA GLY A 20 -2.71 -13.72 5.40
C GLY A 20 -1.26 -13.37 5.08
N GLY A 21 -0.86 -12.10 5.06
CA GLY A 21 0.56 -11.69 4.93
C GLY A 21 1.29 -12.20 3.68
N ALA A 22 0.59 -12.67 2.65
CA ALA A 22 1.19 -13.21 1.43
C ALA A 22 2.04 -12.19 0.66
N ASP A 23 1.82 -10.91 0.89
CA ASP A 23 2.57 -9.80 0.30
C ASP A 23 3.95 -9.57 0.96
N VAL A 24 4.11 -9.94 2.24
CA VAL A 24 5.36 -9.69 2.97
C VAL A 24 6.58 -10.34 2.32
N PRO A 25 6.57 -11.65 1.95
CA PRO A 25 7.71 -12.27 1.27
C PRO A 25 8.10 -11.60 -0.05
N PHE A 26 7.11 -11.07 -0.80
CA PHE A 26 7.35 -10.36 -2.05
C PHE A 26 8.15 -9.07 -1.82
N TYR A 27 7.72 -8.22 -0.88
CA TYR A 27 8.43 -6.97 -0.58
C TYR A 27 9.79 -7.22 0.07
N VAL A 28 9.92 -8.24 0.92
CA VAL A 28 11.20 -8.69 1.48
C VAL A 28 12.16 -9.11 0.36
N GLY A 29 11.70 -9.87 -0.63
CA GLY A 29 12.49 -10.25 -1.79
C GLY A 29 13.01 -9.06 -2.59
N LEU A 30 12.13 -8.11 -2.92
CA LEU A 30 12.53 -6.88 -3.61
C LEU A 30 13.53 -6.04 -2.80
N ALA A 31 13.35 -5.97 -1.48
CA ALA A 31 14.25 -5.23 -0.61
C ALA A 31 15.62 -5.90 -0.47
N ALA A 32 15.68 -7.24 -0.48
CA ALA A 32 16.94 -7.99 -0.46
C ALA A 32 17.76 -7.76 -1.74
N GLU A 33 17.11 -7.59 -2.88
CA GLU A 33 17.76 -7.29 -4.17
C GLU A 33 18.18 -5.82 -4.31
N ALA A 34 17.59 -4.92 -3.55
CA ALA A 34 17.86 -3.49 -3.64
C ALA A 34 19.20 -3.15 -2.98
N ASP A 35 20.03 -2.34 -3.63
CA ASP A 35 21.31 -1.84 -3.10
C ASP A 35 21.20 -0.36 -2.79
N GLY A 36 20.79 -0.01 -1.55
CA GLY A 36 20.61 1.37 -1.09
C GLY A 36 19.35 1.57 -0.24
N PRO A 37 18.93 2.84 -0.02
CA PRO A 37 17.84 3.17 0.89
C PRO A 37 16.52 2.52 0.53
N LEU A 38 15.80 2.05 1.56
CA LEU A 38 14.49 1.41 1.48
C LEU A 38 13.43 2.32 2.09
N VAL A 39 12.33 2.51 1.40
CA VAL A 39 11.23 3.39 1.83
C VAL A 39 9.89 2.68 1.68
N GLU A 40 9.11 2.64 2.75
CA GLU A 40 7.71 2.19 2.73
C GLU A 40 6.76 3.38 2.85
N LEU A 41 5.84 3.49 1.90
CA LEU A 41 4.74 4.45 1.91
C LEU A 41 3.51 3.84 2.59
N ALA A 42 2.81 4.65 3.40
CA ALA A 42 1.69 4.22 4.24
C ALA A 42 2.11 3.02 5.12
N VAL A 43 3.19 3.22 5.87
CA VAL A 43 3.82 2.15 6.67
C VAL A 43 2.90 1.57 7.74
N GLY A 44 1.87 2.30 8.15
CA GLY A 44 0.91 1.86 9.16
C GLY A 44 1.61 1.46 10.47
N THR A 45 1.30 0.27 10.97
CA THR A 45 1.89 -0.32 12.19
C THR A 45 3.24 -1.03 11.96
N GLY A 46 3.80 -0.93 10.75
CA GLY A 46 5.08 -1.55 10.40
C GLY A 46 4.98 -3.01 9.93
N ARG A 47 3.79 -3.48 9.57
CA ARG A 47 3.51 -4.88 9.19
C ARG A 47 4.47 -5.44 8.14
N VAL A 48 4.90 -4.62 7.17
CA VAL A 48 5.85 -5.01 6.12
C VAL A 48 7.25 -4.45 6.40
N ALA A 49 7.37 -3.20 6.87
CA ALA A 49 8.66 -2.58 7.17
C ALA A 49 9.49 -3.36 8.18
N ILE A 50 8.87 -3.90 9.24
CA ILE A 50 9.57 -4.67 10.27
C ILE A 50 10.19 -5.97 9.70
N PRO A 51 9.44 -6.85 9.00
CA PRO A 51 10.01 -8.00 8.32
C PRO A 51 11.09 -7.64 7.31
N VAL A 52 10.92 -6.56 6.54
CA VAL A 52 11.93 -6.07 5.59
C VAL A 52 13.20 -5.64 6.32
N ALA A 53 13.10 -4.82 7.38
CA ALA A 53 14.24 -4.40 8.16
C ALA A 53 14.99 -5.58 8.79
N ARG A 54 14.24 -6.55 9.35
CA ARG A 54 14.80 -7.77 9.93
C ARG A 54 15.54 -8.63 8.91
N ALA A 55 14.92 -8.88 7.77
CA ALA A 55 15.48 -9.75 6.74
C ALA A 55 16.72 -9.15 6.05
N THR A 56 16.75 -7.82 5.91
CA THR A 56 17.85 -7.11 5.22
C THR A 56 18.94 -6.61 6.15
N GLY A 57 18.68 -6.53 7.46
CA GLY A 57 19.55 -5.87 8.43
C GLY A 57 19.71 -4.37 8.20
N ARG A 58 18.79 -3.75 7.41
CA ARG A 58 18.86 -2.33 7.04
C ARG A 58 17.72 -1.54 7.63
N ARG A 59 17.98 -0.28 7.93
CA ARG A 59 16.94 0.68 8.32
C ARG A 59 15.99 0.94 7.15
N VAL A 60 14.69 0.92 7.44
CA VAL A 60 13.63 1.30 6.51
C VAL A 60 13.07 2.66 6.91
N VAL A 61 12.95 3.56 5.95
CA VAL A 61 12.18 4.81 6.13
C VAL A 61 10.71 4.49 5.92
N GLY A 62 9.88 4.70 6.95
CA GLY A 62 8.43 4.50 6.89
C GLY A 62 7.70 5.82 6.96
N VAL A 63 6.86 6.11 5.95
CA VAL A 63 6.04 7.34 5.90
C VAL A 63 4.58 6.98 6.08
N ASP A 64 3.90 7.65 7.02
CA ASP A 64 2.45 7.53 7.21
C ASP A 64 1.85 8.87 7.65
N SER A 65 0.61 9.13 7.29
CA SER A 65 -0.12 10.33 7.70
C SER A 65 -0.81 10.18 9.06
N SER A 66 -0.89 8.98 9.61
CA SER A 66 -1.48 8.67 10.91
C SER A 66 -0.41 8.58 11.99
N ARG A 67 -0.44 9.54 12.90
CA ARG A 67 0.46 9.54 14.07
C ARG A 67 0.24 8.32 14.96
N ALA A 68 -1.01 7.92 15.16
CA ALA A 68 -1.35 6.75 15.98
C ALA A 68 -0.76 5.45 15.40
N MET A 69 -0.82 5.28 14.07
CA MET A 69 -0.17 4.16 13.38
C MET A 69 1.34 4.16 13.59
N LEU A 70 1.99 5.31 13.45
CA LEU A 70 3.44 5.44 13.65
C LEU A 70 3.87 5.18 15.11
N GLU A 71 3.04 5.52 16.08
CA GLU A 71 3.29 5.20 17.50
C GLU A 71 3.28 3.69 17.72
N GLN A 72 2.33 2.97 17.13
CA GLN A 72 2.30 1.50 17.18
C GLN A 72 3.49 0.88 16.43
N ALA A 73 3.82 1.40 15.24
CA ALA A 73 4.97 0.93 14.48
C ALA A 73 6.28 1.06 15.29
N ARG A 74 6.46 2.14 16.06
CA ARG A 74 7.62 2.30 16.95
C ARG A 74 7.65 1.24 18.05
N ALA A 75 6.51 0.98 18.68
CA ALA A 75 6.40 -0.04 19.71
C ALA A 75 6.75 -1.43 19.17
N HIS A 76 6.14 -1.82 18.04
CA HIS A 76 6.40 -3.11 17.40
C HIS A 76 7.85 -3.25 16.93
N ALA A 77 8.43 -2.20 16.34
CA ALA A 77 9.84 -2.22 15.93
C ALA A 77 10.79 -2.40 17.12
N GLN A 78 10.48 -1.76 18.26
CA GLN A 78 11.24 -1.92 19.50
C GLN A 78 11.13 -3.34 20.06
N GLU A 79 9.93 -3.91 20.09
CA GLU A 79 9.70 -5.30 20.54
C GLU A 79 10.46 -6.30 19.68
N GLU A 80 10.53 -6.05 18.37
CA GLU A 80 11.20 -6.92 17.41
C GLU A 80 12.70 -6.62 17.23
N GLY A 81 13.22 -5.60 17.94
CA GLY A 81 14.64 -5.23 17.93
C GLY A 81 15.14 -4.74 16.56
N VAL A 82 14.27 -4.09 15.76
CA VAL A 82 14.62 -3.52 14.47
C VAL A 82 14.56 -2.00 14.47
N GLU A 83 15.34 -1.37 13.59
CA GLU A 83 15.38 0.10 13.47
C GLU A 83 14.53 0.54 12.26
N LEU A 84 13.54 1.42 12.52
CA LEU A 84 12.77 2.11 11.51
C LEU A 84 12.95 3.63 11.66
N ASP A 85 13.02 4.34 10.54
CA ASP A 85 12.96 5.81 10.50
C ASP A 85 11.52 6.21 10.15
N LEU A 86 10.71 6.45 11.18
CA LEU A 86 9.26 6.68 11.02
C LEU A 86 8.96 8.17 10.96
N ARG A 87 8.38 8.60 9.85
CA ARG A 87 8.09 10.00 9.52
C ARG A 87 6.59 10.21 9.30
N GLU A 88 6.02 11.19 10.00
CA GLU A 88 4.65 11.64 9.73
C GLU A 88 4.65 12.49 8.46
N GLY A 89 3.82 12.08 7.47
CA GLY A 89 3.76 12.77 6.18
C GLY A 89 2.72 12.22 5.23
N ASP A 90 2.37 13.04 4.25
CA ASP A 90 1.49 12.65 3.15
C ASP A 90 2.33 12.10 1.99
N VAL A 91 1.97 10.93 1.49
CA VAL A 91 2.67 10.29 0.35
C VAL A 91 2.68 11.15 -0.92
N ARG A 92 1.75 12.11 -1.03
CA ARG A 92 1.68 13.10 -2.12
C ARG A 92 2.72 14.21 -2.00
N GLU A 93 3.36 14.31 -0.84
CA GLU A 93 4.37 15.33 -0.50
C GLU A 93 5.72 14.67 -0.16
N LEU A 94 5.94 13.43 -0.57
CA LEU A 94 7.15 12.68 -0.25
C LEU A 94 8.42 13.47 -0.58
N GLU A 95 9.27 13.65 0.42
CA GLU A 95 10.61 14.20 0.33
C GLU A 95 11.56 13.32 1.13
N LEU A 96 12.68 12.95 0.51
CA LEU A 96 13.70 12.10 1.12
C LEU A 96 15.04 12.86 1.17
N ASP A 97 15.81 12.60 2.21
CA ASP A 97 17.15 13.19 2.37
C ASP A 97 18.15 12.66 1.34
N GLU A 98 17.92 11.42 0.88
CA GLU A 98 18.71 10.75 -0.16
C GLU A 98 17.83 9.93 -1.11
N PRO A 99 18.20 9.77 -2.38
CA PRO A 99 17.42 9.00 -3.34
C PRO A 99 17.33 7.52 -2.98
N ALA A 100 16.11 6.97 -3.00
CA ALA A 100 15.83 5.59 -2.63
C ALA A 100 16.21 4.60 -3.74
N ALA A 101 16.66 3.40 -3.34
CA ALA A 101 16.84 2.26 -4.23
C ALA A 101 15.53 1.51 -4.46
N LEU A 102 14.69 1.44 -3.42
CA LEU A 102 13.36 0.86 -3.47
C LEU A 102 12.39 1.72 -2.66
N ILE A 103 11.29 2.11 -3.30
CA ILE A 103 10.09 2.63 -2.65
C ILE A 103 9.00 1.59 -2.84
N TYR A 104 8.25 1.25 -1.80
CA TYR A 104 7.12 0.33 -1.92
C TYR A 104 5.92 0.79 -1.10
N CYS A 105 4.73 0.40 -1.56
CA CYS A 105 3.46 0.79 -0.96
C CYS A 105 2.53 -0.44 -0.90
N PRO A 106 2.60 -1.24 0.18
CA PRO A 106 1.83 -2.46 0.33
C PRO A 106 0.39 -2.18 0.77
N GLY A 107 -0.39 -3.26 0.91
CA GLY A 107 -1.69 -3.22 1.57
C GLY A 107 -2.76 -2.44 0.80
N ARG A 108 -2.62 -2.28 -0.52
CA ARG A 108 -3.56 -1.52 -1.36
C ARG A 108 -3.68 -0.04 -0.96
N SER A 109 -2.67 0.51 -0.27
CA SER A 109 -2.75 1.83 0.37
C SER A 109 -2.93 2.98 -0.62
N LEU A 110 -2.47 2.84 -1.87
CA LEU A 110 -2.71 3.84 -2.91
C LEU A 110 -4.19 3.99 -3.31
N LEU A 111 -5.04 3.03 -2.95
CA LEU A 111 -6.49 3.13 -3.16
C LEU A 111 -7.16 4.15 -2.23
N HIS A 112 -6.46 4.66 -1.21
CA HIS A 112 -6.92 5.77 -0.40
C HIS A 112 -6.74 7.15 -1.06
N LEU A 113 -6.06 7.21 -2.21
CA LEU A 113 -5.94 8.44 -3.00
C LEU A 113 -7.17 8.57 -3.92
N PRO A 114 -8.09 9.54 -3.64
CA PRO A 114 -9.41 9.53 -4.25
C PRO A 114 -9.41 9.94 -5.72
N THR A 115 -8.47 10.78 -6.13
CA THR A 115 -8.47 11.34 -7.47
C THR A 115 -7.25 10.91 -8.28
N TRP A 116 -7.40 10.97 -9.60
CA TRP A 116 -6.27 10.77 -10.50
C TRP A 116 -5.15 11.81 -10.25
N ALA A 117 -5.51 13.04 -9.93
CA ALA A 117 -4.55 14.09 -9.59
C ALA A 117 -3.73 13.78 -8.32
N ASP A 118 -4.39 13.23 -7.27
CA ASP A 118 -3.70 12.80 -6.06
C ASP A 118 -2.71 11.66 -6.34
N ARG A 119 -3.13 10.66 -7.11
CA ARG A 119 -2.27 9.54 -7.51
C ARG A 119 -1.11 10.02 -8.37
N ARG A 120 -1.38 10.87 -9.36
CA ARG A 120 -0.35 11.47 -10.20
C ARG A 120 0.70 12.17 -9.35
N ARG A 121 0.28 13.03 -8.43
CA ARG A 121 1.19 13.73 -7.53
C ARG A 121 2.05 12.78 -6.71
N CYS A 122 1.47 11.72 -6.15
CA CYS A 122 2.20 10.67 -5.45
C CYS A 122 3.25 10.00 -6.35
N PHE A 123 2.88 9.60 -7.57
CA PHE A 123 3.79 8.96 -8.53
C PHE A 123 4.93 9.87 -8.97
N GLU A 124 4.65 11.16 -9.22
CA GLU A 124 5.67 12.18 -9.54
C GLU A 124 6.65 12.34 -8.38
N ARG A 125 6.16 12.37 -7.12
CA ARG A 125 7.02 12.45 -5.92
C ARG A 125 7.85 11.19 -5.73
N VAL A 126 7.28 10.01 -5.94
CA VAL A 126 7.99 8.73 -5.92
C VAL A 126 9.10 8.73 -6.98
N ALA A 127 8.78 9.10 -8.22
CA ALA A 127 9.78 9.16 -9.30
C ALA A 127 10.93 10.13 -8.98
N ALA A 128 10.63 11.31 -8.42
CA ALA A 128 11.65 12.29 -8.00
C ALA A 128 12.54 11.75 -6.88
N SER A 129 11.98 10.95 -5.97
CA SER A 129 12.65 10.39 -4.79
C SER A 129 13.44 9.10 -5.06
N LEU A 130 13.24 8.44 -6.20
CA LEU A 130 14.02 7.28 -6.61
C LEU A 130 15.37 7.69 -7.21
N ARG A 131 16.41 6.90 -6.99
CA ARG A 131 17.66 7.00 -7.75
C ARG A 131 17.47 6.49 -9.19
N PRO A 132 18.35 6.84 -10.15
CA PRO A 132 18.38 6.16 -11.45
C PRO A 132 18.47 4.64 -11.29
N GLY A 133 17.56 3.90 -11.94
CA GLY A 133 17.44 2.44 -11.81
C GLY A 133 16.76 1.96 -10.52
N GLY A 134 16.33 2.86 -9.63
CA GLY A 134 15.53 2.52 -8.45
C GLY A 134 14.15 1.99 -8.82
N ARG A 135 13.56 1.19 -7.92
CA ARG A 135 12.27 0.52 -8.14
C ARG A 135 11.15 1.13 -7.31
N PHE A 136 9.96 1.15 -7.87
CA PHE A 136 8.71 1.38 -7.15
C PHE A 136 7.80 0.16 -7.24
N ALA A 137 7.35 -0.37 -6.10
CA ALA A 137 6.46 -1.52 -6.06
C ALA A 137 5.21 -1.22 -5.24
N TRP A 138 4.04 -1.62 -5.75
CA TRP A 138 2.76 -1.50 -5.02
C TRP A 138 1.77 -2.54 -5.48
N ASN A 139 0.70 -2.69 -4.71
CA ASN A 139 -0.42 -3.53 -5.11
C ASN A 139 -1.75 -2.79 -4.99
N ALA A 140 -2.71 -3.24 -5.78
CA ALA A 140 -4.10 -2.81 -5.75
C ALA A 140 -4.99 -4.00 -6.11
N PHE A 141 -6.22 -4.06 -5.60
CA PHE A 141 -7.13 -5.09 -6.08
C PHE A 141 -7.50 -4.85 -7.55
N ALA A 142 -7.60 -5.93 -8.31
CA ALA A 142 -8.16 -5.90 -9.65
C ALA A 142 -9.69 -5.80 -9.51
N PHE A 143 -10.28 -4.67 -9.95
CA PHE A 143 -11.72 -4.49 -9.82
C PHE A 143 -12.48 -5.49 -10.68
N ASP A 144 -13.32 -6.31 -10.04
CA ASP A 144 -14.25 -7.23 -10.68
C ASP A 144 -15.69 -6.77 -10.43
N HIS A 145 -16.36 -6.34 -11.49
CA HIS A 145 -17.74 -5.87 -11.45
C HIS A 145 -18.73 -6.94 -11.01
N ARG A 146 -18.44 -8.22 -11.25
CA ARG A 146 -19.29 -9.35 -10.85
C ARG A 146 -19.25 -9.51 -9.35
N LEU A 147 -18.03 -9.55 -8.80
CA LEU A 147 -17.80 -9.61 -7.37
C LEU A 147 -18.36 -8.37 -6.66
N ALA A 148 -18.15 -7.18 -7.22
CA ALA A 148 -18.73 -5.95 -6.67
C ALA A 148 -20.26 -6.01 -6.63
N THR A 149 -20.92 -6.46 -7.70
CA THR A 149 -22.38 -6.63 -7.73
C THR A 149 -22.87 -7.67 -6.72
N GLU A 150 -22.09 -8.72 -6.51
CA GLU A 150 -22.42 -9.75 -5.53
C GLU A 150 -22.28 -9.26 -4.09
N LEU A 151 -21.27 -8.44 -3.79
CA LEU A 151 -20.95 -7.97 -2.44
C LEU A 151 -21.64 -6.65 -2.07
N ASP A 152 -22.23 -5.93 -3.04
CA ASP A 152 -22.86 -4.64 -2.78
C ASP A 152 -24.01 -4.75 -1.77
N GLY A 153 -23.91 -3.99 -0.70
CA GLY A 153 -24.87 -3.99 0.40
C GLY A 153 -24.87 -5.26 1.26
N ARG A 154 -24.01 -6.24 0.99
CA ARG A 154 -23.93 -7.45 1.82
C ARG A 154 -23.04 -7.26 3.03
N HIS A 155 -23.51 -7.75 4.16
CA HIS A 155 -22.74 -7.88 5.38
C HIS A 155 -21.73 -9.04 5.26
N ALA A 156 -20.50 -8.80 5.70
CA ALA A 156 -19.42 -9.79 5.76
C ALA A 156 -19.05 -10.08 7.21
N ASP A 157 -19.27 -11.33 7.64
CA ASP A 157 -18.84 -11.86 8.94
C ASP A 157 -17.35 -12.28 8.88
N THR A 158 -16.48 -11.28 8.82
CA THR A 158 -15.02 -11.46 8.87
C THR A 158 -14.51 -11.10 10.28
N PRO A 159 -13.20 -11.24 10.57
CA PRO A 159 -12.63 -10.72 11.82
C PRO A 159 -12.95 -9.24 12.10
N LEU A 160 -13.34 -8.48 11.06
CA LEU A 160 -13.93 -7.15 11.15
C LEU A 160 -15.26 -7.16 10.38
N PRO A 161 -16.39 -7.37 11.07
CA PRO A 161 -17.70 -7.36 10.44
C PRO A 161 -17.99 -6.00 9.79
N HIS A 162 -18.37 -6.01 8.52
CA HIS A 162 -18.55 -4.82 7.72
C HIS A 162 -19.53 -5.01 6.57
N THR A 163 -20.00 -3.89 6.04
CA THR A 163 -20.78 -3.84 4.80
C THR A 163 -20.05 -2.99 3.77
N ASN A 164 -19.93 -3.50 2.54
CA ASN A 164 -19.37 -2.76 1.42
C ASN A 164 -20.49 -2.17 0.57
N THR A 165 -20.34 -0.90 0.15
CA THR A 165 -21.22 -0.26 -0.82
C THR A 165 -20.40 0.27 -1.99
N TYR A 166 -20.76 -0.13 -3.21
CA TYR A 166 -20.01 0.20 -4.41
C TYR A 166 -20.64 1.36 -5.20
N SER A 167 -19.85 2.40 -5.51
CA SER A 167 -20.20 3.46 -6.45
C SER A 167 -19.37 3.32 -7.72
N VAL A 168 -19.96 2.74 -8.76
CA VAL A 168 -19.28 2.59 -10.06
C VAL A 168 -19.01 3.96 -10.71
N ALA A 169 -19.90 4.91 -10.50
CA ALA A 169 -19.74 6.27 -11.03
C ALA A 169 -18.52 7.00 -10.46
N ASP A 170 -18.16 6.69 -9.20
CA ASP A 170 -17.04 7.33 -8.50
C ASP A 170 -15.79 6.41 -8.44
N ASN A 171 -15.84 5.21 -9.00
CA ASN A 171 -14.83 4.18 -8.83
C ASN A 171 -14.49 3.94 -7.36
N ARG A 172 -15.50 3.85 -6.49
CA ARG A 172 -15.35 3.84 -5.05
C ARG A 172 -16.08 2.68 -4.39
N VAL A 173 -15.45 2.07 -3.39
CA VAL A 173 -16.11 1.22 -2.41
C VAL A 173 -16.04 1.89 -1.04
N ASP A 174 -17.21 2.05 -0.43
CA ASP A 174 -17.35 2.51 0.95
C ASP A 174 -17.48 1.30 1.86
N ILE A 175 -16.71 1.29 2.92
CA ILE A 175 -16.65 0.22 3.92
C ILE A 175 -17.25 0.78 5.20
N ALA A 176 -18.36 0.21 5.67
CA ALA A 176 -18.97 0.55 6.94
C ALA A 176 -18.79 -0.62 7.92
N LEU A 177 -18.08 -0.38 9.00
CA LEU A 177 -17.89 -1.38 10.06
C LEU A 177 -19.07 -1.37 11.02
N ASP A 178 -19.38 -2.50 11.62
CA ASP A 178 -20.48 -2.64 12.59
C ASP A 178 -20.30 -1.78 13.84
N ASP A 179 -19.08 -1.42 14.17
CA ASP A 179 -18.75 -0.56 15.30
C ASP A 179 -18.80 0.95 15.00
N GLY A 180 -19.24 1.32 13.80
CA GLY A 180 -19.42 2.70 13.35
C GLY A 180 -18.21 3.30 12.61
N GLY A 181 -17.10 2.56 12.43
CA GLY A 181 -16.00 3.00 11.60
C GLY A 181 -16.39 3.01 10.11
N THR A 182 -15.92 4.00 9.35
CA THR A 182 -16.16 4.08 7.91
C THR A 182 -14.88 4.39 7.17
N GLY A 183 -14.70 3.84 5.98
CA GLY A 183 -13.59 4.14 5.10
C GLY A 183 -13.97 3.99 3.64
N SER A 184 -13.17 4.56 2.76
CA SER A 184 -13.39 4.45 1.33
C SER A 184 -12.11 4.09 0.60
N LEU A 185 -12.25 3.27 -0.45
CA LEU A 185 -11.18 2.93 -1.37
C LEU A 185 -11.64 3.29 -2.79
N TRP A 186 -10.76 3.94 -3.54
CA TRP A 186 -11.02 4.30 -4.94
C TRP A 186 -10.19 3.41 -5.84
N TRP A 187 -10.85 2.50 -6.57
CA TRP A 187 -10.12 1.63 -7.49
C TRP A 187 -9.68 2.35 -8.76
N ALA A 188 -8.71 1.77 -9.42
CA ALA A 188 -8.28 2.17 -10.75
C ALA A 188 -8.10 0.94 -11.63
N THR A 189 -8.32 1.11 -12.91
CA THR A 189 -8.05 0.08 -13.90
C THR A 189 -6.54 -0.10 -14.12
N LYS A 190 -6.16 -1.25 -14.69
CA LYS A 190 -4.77 -1.48 -15.10
C LYS A 190 -4.23 -0.33 -15.97
N ASN A 191 -5.02 0.17 -16.90
CA ASN A 191 -4.57 1.21 -17.83
C ASN A 191 -4.41 2.58 -17.15
N GLU A 192 -5.20 2.89 -16.10
CA GLU A 192 -4.97 4.08 -15.29
C GLU A 192 -3.64 4.01 -14.54
N TRP A 193 -3.31 2.85 -13.94
CA TRP A 193 -2.01 2.64 -13.29
C TRP A 193 -0.85 2.78 -14.28
N LEU A 194 -0.97 2.20 -15.49
CA LEU A 194 0.05 2.34 -16.53
C LEU A 194 0.19 3.80 -17.00
N GLY A 195 -0.91 4.52 -17.14
CA GLY A 195 -0.88 5.95 -17.47
C GLY A 195 -0.21 6.80 -16.40
N LEU A 196 -0.37 6.46 -15.11
CA LEU A 196 0.35 7.12 -14.01
C LEU A 196 1.86 6.89 -14.09
N LEU A 197 2.30 5.68 -14.45
CA LEU A 197 3.71 5.41 -14.69
C LEU A 197 4.27 6.28 -15.81
N ASP A 198 3.56 6.33 -16.94
CA ASP A 198 3.98 7.09 -18.12
C ASP A 198 4.15 8.58 -17.80
N VAL A 199 3.17 9.21 -17.15
CA VAL A 199 3.24 10.65 -16.82
C VAL A 199 4.29 10.96 -15.74
N ALA A 200 4.62 9.99 -14.87
CA ALA A 200 5.67 10.15 -13.87
C ALA A 200 7.08 9.82 -14.39
N GLY A 201 7.20 9.34 -15.63
CA GLY A 201 8.48 8.94 -16.22
C GLY A 201 9.04 7.63 -15.64
N LEU A 202 8.16 6.77 -15.11
CA LEU A 202 8.51 5.44 -14.62
C LEU A 202 8.19 4.40 -15.70
N ARG A 203 8.99 3.34 -15.76
CA ARG A 203 8.78 2.23 -16.70
C ARG A 203 8.30 0.99 -15.98
N LEU A 204 7.27 0.34 -16.49
CA LEU A 204 6.85 -0.96 -15.97
C LEU A 204 7.99 -1.98 -16.13
N GLU A 205 8.38 -2.61 -15.02
CA GLU A 205 9.33 -3.73 -15.01
C GLU A 205 8.57 -5.07 -14.96
N ALA A 206 7.56 -5.17 -14.10
CA ALA A 206 6.72 -6.35 -13.97
C ALA A 206 5.30 -6.00 -13.52
N LEU A 207 4.34 -6.85 -13.91
CA LEU A 207 2.95 -6.83 -13.44
C LEU A 207 2.48 -8.27 -13.25
N TYR A 208 2.14 -8.59 -11.99
CA TYR A 208 1.68 -9.90 -11.60
C TYR A 208 0.22 -9.87 -11.14
N GLY A 209 -0.44 -11.02 -11.20
CA GLY A 209 -1.79 -11.26 -10.68
C GLY A 209 -1.84 -11.69 -9.22
N GLY A 210 -0.66 -11.81 -8.58
CA GLY A 210 -0.49 -12.21 -7.19
C GLY A 210 0.96 -12.07 -6.74
N PHE A 211 1.22 -12.28 -5.45
CA PHE A 211 2.51 -12.00 -4.81
C PHE A 211 3.58 -13.10 -5.00
N ALA A 212 3.21 -14.28 -5.49
CA ALA A 212 4.16 -15.32 -5.85
C ALA A 212 4.65 -15.21 -7.32
N GLY A 213 4.39 -14.07 -7.98
CA GLY A 213 4.80 -13.81 -9.36
C GLY A 213 3.87 -14.45 -10.40
N GLU A 214 2.63 -14.74 -10.02
CA GLU A 214 1.63 -15.33 -10.92
C GLU A 214 1.33 -14.38 -12.09
N PRO A 215 1.21 -14.91 -13.32
CA PRO A 215 0.82 -14.08 -14.44
C PRO A 215 -0.55 -13.42 -14.21
N LEU A 216 -0.68 -12.16 -14.59
CA LEU A 216 -1.97 -11.48 -14.55
C LEU A 216 -2.96 -12.15 -15.52
N ARG A 217 -4.15 -12.51 -15.01
CA ARG A 217 -5.25 -13.15 -15.73
C ARG A 217 -6.55 -12.42 -15.44
N ASP A 218 -7.63 -12.78 -16.15
CA ASP A 218 -8.95 -12.16 -15.99
C ASP A 218 -9.59 -12.42 -14.61
N ASP A 219 -9.16 -13.47 -13.93
CA ASP A 219 -9.60 -13.87 -12.60
C ASP A 219 -8.60 -13.51 -11.49
N SER A 220 -7.54 -12.77 -11.81
CA SER A 220 -6.56 -12.36 -10.80
C SER A 220 -7.17 -11.36 -9.81
N PRO A 221 -7.04 -11.59 -8.50
CA PRO A 221 -7.61 -10.70 -7.48
C PRO A 221 -6.81 -9.43 -7.27
N GLU A 222 -5.54 -9.41 -7.70
CA GLU A 222 -4.58 -8.34 -7.45
C GLU A 222 -3.89 -7.87 -8.73
N TYR A 223 -3.54 -6.60 -8.74
CA TYR A 223 -2.45 -6.05 -9.53
C TYR A 223 -1.24 -5.88 -8.60
N VAL A 224 -0.13 -6.54 -8.90
CA VAL A 224 1.14 -6.36 -8.18
C VAL A 224 2.14 -5.77 -9.16
N PHE A 225 2.42 -4.49 -9.02
CA PHE A 225 3.27 -3.74 -9.92
C PHE A 225 4.70 -3.61 -9.39
N VAL A 226 5.65 -3.72 -10.29
CA VAL A 226 7.02 -3.26 -10.11
C VAL A 226 7.38 -2.35 -11.27
N ALA A 227 7.81 -1.13 -10.96
CA ALA A 227 8.25 -0.15 -11.94
C ALA A 227 9.67 0.32 -11.63
N ARG A 228 10.33 0.91 -12.61
CA ARG A 228 11.71 1.39 -12.52
C ARG A 228 11.82 2.84 -13.01
N ARG A 229 12.62 3.61 -12.32
CA ARG A 229 13.06 4.94 -12.76
C ARG A 229 14.11 4.85 -13.85
#